data_1d881d766d964ba62ac3f85d2b8d2e46
#
_entry.id   1d881d766d964ba62ac3f85d2b8d2e46
#
_cell.length_a   1.000
_cell.length_b   1.000
_cell.length_c   1.000
_cell.angle_alpha   90.00
_cell.angle_beta   90.00
_cell.angle_gamma   90.00
#
_symmetry.space_group_name_H-M   'P 1'
#
loop_
_entity.id
_entity.type
_entity.pdbx_description
1 polymer ?
#
loop_
_entity_poly.entity_id
_entity_poly.type
_entity_poly.pdbx_seq_one_letter_code
_entity_poly.pdbx_strand_id
1 'polypeptide(L)'
;MTFKLLFVREMLLIPLSLSARIALIVTAVWALHGIVQAQPYPARPIRMIVPVPAGGGADFVARAYASRLGDALRQHVVVDNRGGAAGIIAMEATAKAAPDGHTIIQTNVSTISINPYLYGTLPYDAEKGFAPISICTLNPLVLVIHPSLAARTVPELIAIAKAKPATMTYASLGSGSIQHLAGFMFSKAAGVSLVHVPYKGAAPATVDLLAGQVNTAFSGIGTVVSHVRSGRLRGLATTGSKRVESYADLPTMAESGGPAMQLELWNGFLAPAGTPAAIIKRLSDEINKIAKLSDLPQVLATQGTTPTTNTPDEFARFIKVEQSKFQRIVKELGIRLD
;
A
#
# COMPACT_ATOMS: atom_id res chain seq x y z
N MET A 1 20.08 -8.28 43.43
CA MET A 1 20.12 -6.94 44.04
C MET A 1 21.09 -6.86 45.23
N THR A 2 21.41 -7.96 45.91
CA THR A 2 22.24 -8.04 47.11
C THR A 2 23.76 -7.90 46.86
N PHE A 3 24.25 -8.25 45.68
CA PHE A 3 25.71 -8.21 45.37
C PHE A 3 26.27 -6.79 45.12
N LYS A 4 25.42 -5.88 44.65
CA LYS A 4 25.82 -4.48 44.36
C LYS A 4 25.98 -3.60 45.62
N LEU A 5 25.24 -3.91 46.67
CA LEU A 5 25.29 -3.17 47.94
C LEU A 5 26.53 -3.52 48.79
N LEU A 6 27.05 -4.73 48.67
CA LEU A 6 28.30 -5.17 49.36
C LEU A 6 29.56 -4.46 48.79
N PHE A 7 29.60 -4.27 47.46
CA PHE A 7 30.76 -3.64 46.81
C PHE A 7 30.88 -2.14 47.17
N VAL A 8 29.78 -1.45 47.33
CA VAL A 8 29.78 -0.03 47.77
C VAL A 8 30.18 0.12 49.23
N ARG A 9 29.88 -0.85 50.06
CA ARG A 9 30.22 -0.81 51.50
C ARG A 9 31.73 -1.05 51.74
N GLU A 10 32.41 -1.92 50.98
CA GLU A 10 33.82 -2.15 51.10
C GLU A 10 34.67 -1.01 50.51
N MET A 11 34.22 -0.33 49.48
CA MET A 11 34.88 0.86 48.91
C MET A 11 34.93 2.06 49.84
N LEU A 12 34.06 2.15 50.86
CA LEU A 12 34.02 3.24 51.85
C LEU A 12 35.09 3.08 52.98
N LEU A 13 35.74 1.91 53.10
CA LEU A 13 36.70 1.59 54.15
C LEU A 13 38.17 1.78 53.75
N ILE A 14 38.46 2.14 52.51
CA ILE A 14 39.81 2.44 52.05
C ILE A 14 40.21 3.84 52.56
N PRO A 15 41.38 4.03 53.16
CA PRO A 15 41.86 5.32 53.63
C PRO A 15 42.33 6.23 52.49
N LEU A 16 41.35 6.62 51.65
CA LEU A 16 41.56 7.57 50.56
C LEU A 16 41.13 8.95 50.99
N SER A 17 41.83 9.99 50.48
CA SER A 17 41.43 11.39 50.69
C SER A 17 40.01 11.63 50.19
N LEU A 18 39.29 12.58 50.74
CA LEU A 18 37.90 12.91 50.37
C LEU A 18 37.77 13.17 48.86
N SER A 19 38.76 13.82 48.26
CA SER A 19 38.84 14.08 46.83
C SER A 19 38.94 12.79 45.98
N ALA A 20 39.71 11.79 46.44
CA ALA A 20 39.82 10.49 45.75
C ALA A 20 38.52 9.67 45.85
N ARG A 21 37.79 9.77 46.98
CA ARG A 21 36.48 9.12 47.13
C ARG A 21 35.42 9.75 46.20
N ILE A 22 35.41 11.07 46.09
CA ILE A 22 34.53 11.78 45.17
C ILE A 22 34.82 11.44 43.73
N ALA A 23 36.11 11.40 43.34
CA ALA A 23 36.52 11.01 41.97
C ALA A 23 36.09 9.57 41.61
N LEU A 24 36.23 8.62 42.57
CA LEU A 24 35.82 7.24 42.38
C LEU A 24 34.27 7.08 42.25
N ILE A 25 33.53 7.83 43.03
CA ILE A 25 32.05 7.83 42.93
C ILE A 25 31.61 8.45 41.60
N VAL A 26 32.22 9.54 41.17
CA VAL A 26 31.91 10.17 39.88
C VAL A 26 32.24 9.23 38.73
N THR A 27 33.42 8.57 38.73
CA THR A 27 33.79 7.59 37.71
C THR A 27 32.86 6.38 37.73
N ALA A 28 32.46 5.88 38.89
CA ALA A 28 31.50 4.78 39.01
C ALA A 28 30.11 5.14 38.50
N VAL A 29 29.67 6.37 38.78
CA VAL A 29 28.40 6.90 38.23
C VAL A 29 28.48 7.05 36.71
N TRP A 30 29.60 7.56 36.18
CA TRP A 30 29.79 7.63 34.71
C TRP A 30 29.88 6.26 34.07
N ALA A 31 30.53 5.29 34.68
CA ALA A 31 30.62 3.91 34.21
C ALA A 31 29.25 3.19 34.21
N LEU A 32 28.37 3.54 35.13
CA LEU A 32 26.99 3.01 35.19
C LEU A 32 26.05 3.60 34.10
N HIS A 33 26.37 4.78 33.56
CA HIS A 33 25.60 5.38 32.46
C HIS A 33 26.00 4.83 31.07
N GLY A 34 27.09 4.06 30.96
CA GLY A 34 27.66 3.60 29.68
C GLY A 34 27.08 2.33 29.09
N ILE A 35 26.11 1.64 29.72
CA ILE A 35 25.59 0.37 29.19
C ILE A 35 24.06 0.46 29.09
N VAL A 36 23.57 1.42 28.34
CA VAL A 36 22.28 1.24 27.68
C VAL A 36 22.56 0.38 26.43
N GLN A 37 22.61 -0.94 26.61
CA GLN A 37 22.57 -1.83 25.46
C GLN A 37 21.25 -1.55 24.74
N ALA A 38 21.33 -0.94 23.55
CA ALA A 38 20.20 -0.82 22.67
C ALA A 38 19.63 -2.25 22.46
N GLN A 39 18.41 -2.48 22.93
CA GLN A 39 17.77 -3.78 22.74
C GLN A 39 17.76 -4.11 21.25
N PRO A 40 18.11 -5.34 20.84
CA PRO A 40 18.11 -5.69 19.42
C PRO A 40 16.70 -5.50 18.86
N TYR A 41 16.58 -4.71 17.81
CA TYR A 41 15.30 -4.54 17.10
C TYR A 41 14.98 -5.78 16.26
N PRO A 42 13.72 -6.27 16.31
CA PRO A 42 12.60 -5.86 17.15
C PRO A 42 12.64 -6.54 18.54
N ALA A 43 12.42 -5.76 19.60
CA ALA A 43 12.41 -6.24 20.99
C ALA A 43 11.01 -6.69 21.47
N ARG A 44 9.96 -6.39 20.72
CA ARG A 44 8.54 -6.70 20.99
C ARG A 44 7.76 -6.87 19.70
N PRO A 45 6.53 -7.40 19.71
CA PRO A 45 5.72 -7.56 18.50
C PRO A 45 5.59 -6.27 17.68
N ILE A 46 5.60 -6.43 16.36
CA ILE A 46 5.36 -5.36 15.41
C ILE A 46 3.87 -5.33 15.07
N ARG A 47 3.27 -4.16 15.15
CA ARG A 47 1.91 -3.91 14.72
C ARG A 47 1.91 -3.43 13.27
N MET A 48 1.26 -4.19 12.39
CA MET A 48 1.07 -3.83 10.99
C MET A 48 -0.35 -3.32 10.79
N ILE A 49 -0.52 -2.01 10.68
CA ILE A 49 -1.81 -1.38 10.40
C ILE A 49 -2.16 -1.59 8.92
N VAL A 50 -3.43 -1.89 8.64
CA VAL A 50 -3.95 -2.11 7.27
C VAL A 50 -5.18 -1.23 7.05
N PRO A 51 -5.19 -0.35 6.01
CA PRO A 51 -6.21 0.68 5.83
C PRO A 51 -7.53 0.18 5.24
N VAL A 52 -7.78 -1.13 5.29
CA VAL A 52 -8.99 -1.77 4.77
C VAL A 52 -9.55 -2.77 5.77
N PRO A 53 -10.84 -3.11 5.68
CA PRO A 53 -11.42 -4.22 6.43
C PRO A 53 -10.72 -5.56 6.12
N ALA A 54 -10.79 -6.50 7.06
CA ALA A 54 -10.25 -7.84 6.87
C ALA A 54 -10.94 -8.56 5.69
N GLY A 55 -10.19 -9.44 5.00
CA GLY A 55 -10.67 -10.26 3.88
C GLY A 55 -10.57 -9.62 2.50
N GLY A 56 -10.14 -8.34 2.39
CA GLY A 56 -9.87 -7.72 1.11
C GLY A 56 -8.47 -8.05 0.54
N GLY A 57 -8.23 -7.72 -0.74
CA GLY A 57 -6.95 -8.02 -1.40
C GLY A 57 -5.73 -7.39 -0.70
N ALA A 58 -5.86 -6.18 -0.17
CA ALA A 58 -4.78 -5.54 0.59
C ALA A 58 -4.53 -6.25 1.94
N ASP A 59 -5.57 -6.72 2.63
CA ASP A 59 -5.43 -7.53 3.86
C ASP A 59 -4.75 -8.88 3.55
N PHE A 60 -5.09 -9.50 2.43
CA PHE A 60 -4.44 -10.73 1.97
C PHE A 60 -2.93 -10.53 1.78
N VAL A 61 -2.53 -9.45 1.08
CA VAL A 61 -1.12 -9.08 0.89
C VAL A 61 -0.45 -8.83 2.24
N ALA A 62 -1.08 -8.04 3.12
CA ALA A 62 -0.55 -7.73 4.44
C ALA A 62 -0.27 -9.00 5.25
N ARG A 63 -1.21 -9.97 5.30
CA ARG A 63 -1.05 -11.24 6.03
C ARG A 63 0.02 -12.13 5.42
N ALA A 64 0.12 -12.17 4.09
CA ALA A 64 1.16 -12.93 3.39
C ALA A 64 2.57 -12.44 3.75
N TYR A 65 2.76 -11.13 3.87
CA TYR A 65 4.02 -10.53 4.32
C TYR A 65 4.20 -10.62 5.84
N ALA A 66 3.15 -10.38 6.64
CA ALA A 66 3.24 -10.35 8.10
C ALA A 66 3.72 -11.68 8.69
N SER A 67 3.20 -12.82 8.21
CA SER A 67 3.62 -14.14 8.64
C SER A 67 5.12 -14.35 8.40
N ARG A 68 5.58 -14.11 7.17
CA ARG A 68 7.00 -14.32 6.78
C ARG A 68 7.94 -13.33 7.43
N LEU A 69 7.48 -12.08 7.62
CA LEU A 69 8.26 -11.05 8.33
C LEU A 69 8.41 -11.41 9.81
N GLY A 70 7.38 -12.01 10.40
CA GLY A 70 7.42 -12.53 11.77
C GLY A 70 8.48 -13.61 11.93
N ASP A 71 8.53 -14.56 11.01
CA ASP A 71 9.55 -15.63 11.00
C ASP A 71 10.97 -15.06 10.82
N ALA A 72 11.15 -14.15 9.85
CA ALA A 72 12.44 -13.53 9.55
C ALA A 72 12.99 -12.68 10.71
N LEU A 73 12.12 -11.98 11.42
CA LEU A 73 12.49 -11.10 12.53
C LEU A 73 12.43 -11.80 13.90
N ARG A 74 11.95 -13.05 13.98
CA ARG A 74 11.72 -13.81 15.22
C ARG A 74 10.86 -13.06 16.23
N GLN A 75 9.86 -12.32 15.71
CA GLN A 75 8.89 -11.56 16.49
C GLN A 75 7.53 -11.60 15.82
N HIS A 76 6.45 -11.61 16.59
CA HIS A 76 5.12 -11.58 16.00
C HIS A 76 4.87 -10.27 15.24
N VAL A 77 4.30 -10.39 14.04
CA VAL A 77 3.75 -9.26 13.29
C VAL A 77 2.22 -9.36 13.31
N VAL A 78 1.59 -8.47 14.05
CA VAL A 78 0.14 -8.47 14.29
C VAL A 78 -0.53 -7.53 13.28
N VAL A 79 -1.38 -8.10 12.43
CA VAL A 79 -2.18 -7.33 11.45
C VAL A 79 -3.37 -6.68 12.18
N ASP A 80 -3.45 -5.34 12.11
CA ASP A 80 -4.50 -4.52 12.70
C ASP A 80 -5.27 -3.78 11.59
N ASN A 81 -6.43 -4.30 11.22
CA ASN A 81 -7.28 -3.73 10.19
C ASN A 81 -8.01 -2.49 10.71
N ARG A 82 -7.72 -1.33 10.14
CA ARG A 82 -8.34 -0.04 10.42
C ARG A 82 -8.94 0.55 9.15
N GLY A 83 -10.00 -0.08 8.67
CA GLY A 83 -10.75 0.40 7.51
C GLY A 83 -11.58 1.63 7.83
N GLY A 84 -12.08 2.29 6.79
CA GLY A 84 -12.96 3.45 6.87
C GLY A 84 -12.30 4.75 6.42
N ALA A 85 -13.14 5.73 6.06
CA ALA A 85 -12.73 7.05 5.57
C ALA A 85 -11.60 6.98 4.52
N ALA A 86 -11.73 6.12 3.51
CA ALA A 86 -10.71 5.91 2.46
C ALA A 86 -9.29 5.59 3.01
N GLY A 87 -9.19 4.98 4.20
CA GLY A 87 -7.93 4.64 4.85
C GLY A 87 -7.32 5.77 5.69
N ILE A 88 -7.97 6.92 5.80
CA ILE A 88 -7.50 8.10 6.56
C ILE A 88 -7.28 7.73 8.03
N ILE A 89 -8.18 6.95 8.64
CA ILE A 89 -8.09 6.51 10.04
C ILE A 89 -6.80 5.72 10.29
N ALA A 90 -6.44 4.83 9.38
CA ALA A 90 -5.22 4.02 9.47
C ALA A 90 -3.96 4.87 9.35
N MET A 91 -3.94 5.79 8.40
CA MET A 91 -2.82 6.71 8.17
C MET A 91 -2.58 7.62 9.36
N GLU A 92 -3.66 8.20 9.92
CA GLU A 92 -3.60 9.03 11.13
C GLU A 92 -3.03 8.25 12.33
N ALA A 93 -3.56 7.04 12.56
CA ALA A 93 -3.09 6.19 13.65
C ALA A 93 -1.61 5.83 13.53
N THR A 94 -1.12 5.66 12.30
CA THR A 94 0.30 5.41 12.03
C THR A 94 1.14 6.66 12.24
N ALA A 95 0.71 7.81 11.71
CA ALA A 95 1.45 9.07 11.85
C ALA A 95 1.64 9.49 13.32
N LYS A 96 0.68 9.13 14.19
CA LYS A 96 0.74 9.40 15.64
C LYS A 96 1.47 8.33 16.46
N ALA A 97 1.90 7.23 15.85
CA ALA A 97 2.60 6.17 16.56
C ALA A 97 4.06 6.54 16.84
N ALA A 98 4.67 5.89 17.85
CA ALA A 98 6.07 6.07 18.16
C ALA A 98 6.96 5.66 16.97
N PRO A 99 7.99 6.45 16.62
CA PRO A 99 8.88 6.17 15.49
C PRO A 99 9.99 5.18 15.88
N ASP A 100 9.62 4.04 16.50
CA ASP A 100 10.53 3.03 17.00
C ASP A 100 10.53 1.73 16.16
N GLY A 101 9.79 1.73 15.03
CA GLY A 101 9.68 0.61 14.11
C GLY A 101 8.69 -0.50 14.55
N HIS A 102 8.09 -0.42 15.73
CA HIS A 102 7.12 -1.41 16.18
C HIS A 102 5.67 -1.12 15.73
N THR A 103 5.47 -0.02 15.02
CA THR A 103 4.24 0.23 14.25
C THR A 103 4.64 0.55 12.82
N ILE A 104 4.10 -0.22 11.88
CA ILE A 104 4.21 0.03 10.44
C ILE A 104 2.82 0.00 9.82
N ILE A 105 2.66 0.58 8.64
CA ILE A 105 1.42 0.50 7.89
C ILE A 105 1.67 -0.14 6.53
N GLN A 106 0.77 -1.03 6.12
CA GLN A 106 0.64 -1.37 4.73
C GLN A 106 -0.23 -0.29 4.06
N THR A 107 0.40 0.59 3.31
CA THR A 107 -0.23 1.67 2.56
C THR A 107 -0.56 1.24 1.13
N ASN A 108 -1.34 2.06 0.42
CA ASN A 108 -1.64 1.88 -1.00
C ASN A 108 -1.68 3.23 -1.72
N VAL A 109 -1.86 3.17 -3.04
CA VAL A 109 -1.92 4.35 -3.91
C VAL A 109 -2.94 5.39 -3.44
N SER A 110 -4.11 4.97 -2.93
CA SER A 110 -5.16 5.91 -2.53
C SER A 110 -4.75 6.72 -1.30
N THR A 111 -4.23 6.07 -0.26
CA THR A 111 -3.97 6.70 1.03
C THR A 111 -2.84 7.72 1.02
N ILE A 112 -1.80 7.50 0.20
CA ILE A 112 -0.60 8.34 0.21
C ILE A 112 -0.46 9.22 -1.04
N SER A 113 -1.07 8.84 -2.18
CA SER A 113 -0.88 9.54 -3.44
C SER A 113 -2.14 10.17 -4.03
N ILE A 114 -3.35 9.73 -3.64
CA ILE A 114 -4.61 10.27 -4.17
C ILE A 114 -5.31 11.15 -3.13
N ASN A 115 -5.52 10.65 -1.91
CA ASN A 115 -6.24 11.37 -0.85
C ASN A 115 -5.72 12.78 -0.57
N PRO A 116 -4.39 13.08 -0.61
CA PRO A 116 -3.88 14.43 -0.37
C PRO A 116 -4.44 15.50 -1.31
N TYR A 117 -4.93 15.09 -2.46
CA TYR A 117 -5.45 16.01 -3.47
C TYR A 117 -6.98 15.99 -3.58
N LEU A 118 -7.62 14.96 -3.02
CA LEU A 118 -9.08 14.84 -3.01
C LEU A 118 -9.71 15.51 -1.80
N TYR A 119 -9.08 15.38 -0.62
CA TYR A 119 -9.63 15.88 0.63
C TYR A 119 -9.06 17.25 0.97
N GLY A 120 -9.93 18.16 1.42
CA GLY A 120 -9.53 19.53 1.79
C GLY A 120 -8.59 19.57 2.98
N THR A 121 -8.76 18.66 3.94
CA THR A 121 -7.92 18.54 5.15
C THR A 121 -7.74 17.07 5.49
N LEU A 122 -6.50 16.67 5.73
CA LEU A 122 -6.15 15.34 6.23
C LEU A 122 -5.54 15.44 7.62
N PRO A 123 -5.82 14.49 8.53
CA PRO A 123 -5.22 14.46 9.88
C PRO A 123 -3.78 13.92 9.87
N TYR A 124 -3.15 13.80 8.69
CA TYR A 124 -1.75 13.39 8.50
C TYR A 124 -1.10 14.15 7.35
N ASP A 125 0.21 14.29 7.41
CA ASP A 125 1.00 14.84 6.32
C ASP A 125 1.50 13.68 5.43
N ALA A 126 1.02 13.62 4.20
CA ALA A 126 1.38 12.56 3.26
C ALA A 126 2.83 12.67 2.73
N GLU A 127 3.45 13.83 2.81
CA GLU A 127 4.82 14.04 2.34
C GLU A 127 5.87 13.84 3.44
N LYS A 128 5.55 14.27 4.68
CA LYS A 128 6.51 14.35 5.79
C LYS A 128 6.16 13.45 6.96
N GLY A 129 4.95 12.92 7.03
CA GLY A 129 4.45 12.13 8.17
C GLY A 129 4.95 10.69 8.21
N PHE A 130 5.66 10.22 7.17
CA PHE A 130 6.02 8.80 7.04
C PHE A 130 7.43 8.61 6.51
N ALA A 131 8.04 7.51 6.92
CA ALA A 131 9.29 6.99 6.39
C ALA A 131 9.00 5.78 5.47
N PRO A 132 9.28 5.86 4.15
CA PRO A 132 9.11 4.75 3.22
C PRO A 132 10.01 3.57 3.57
N ILE A 133 9.45 2.34 3.49
CA ILE A 133 10.19 1.10 3.71
C ILE A 133 10.40 0.38 2.38
N SER A 134 9.32 -0.04 1.72
CA SER A 134 9.37 -0.74 0.43
C SER A 134 7.98 -0.80 -0.22
N ILE A 135 7.90 -0.70 -1.56
CA ILE A 135 6.75 -1.21 -2.31
C ILE A 135 6.80 -2.74 -2.19
N CYS A 136 5.67 -3.37 -1.95
CA CYS A 136 5.61 -4.82 -1.83
C CYS A 136 4.88 -5.48 -3.00
N THR A 137 3.93 -4.79 -3.65
CA THR A 137 3.21 -5.32 -4.82
C THR A 137 2.83 -4.25 -5.81
N LEU A 138 2.79 -4.64 -7.08
CA LEU A 138 2.26 -3.86 -8.20
C LEU A 138 1.18 -4.68 -8.91
N ASN A 139 0.03 -4.06 -9.19
CA ASN A 139 -1.10 -4.70 -9.81
C ASN A 139 -1.77 -3.76 -10.80
N PRO A 140 -1.78 -4.05 -12.10
CA PRO A 140 -2.59 -3.29 -13.04
C PRO A 140 -4.08 -3.53 -12.78
N LEU A 141 -4.90 -2.60 -13.22
CA LEU A 141 -6.33 -2.82 -13.36
C LEU A 141 -6.60 -3.52 -14.69
N VAL A 142 -7.72 -4.24 -14.76
CA VAL A 142 -8.26 -4.80 -15.99
C VAL A 142 -9.50 -4.00 -16.37
N LEU A 143 -9.56 -3.54 -17.62
CA LEU A 143 -10.78 -3.05 -18.23
C LEU A 143 -11.64 -4.27 -18.58
N VAL A 144 -12.73 -4.44 -17.85
CA VAL A 144 -13.72 -5.51 -18.06
C VAL A 144 -15.05 -4.92 -18.47
N ILE A 145 -15.78 -5.71 -19.30
CA ILE A 145 -17.11 -5.36 -19.75
C ILE A 145 -18.08 -6.53 -19.54
N HIS A 146 -19.36 -6.20 -19.41
CA HIS A 146 -20.43 -7.21 -19.47
C HIS A 146 -20.56 -7.74 -20.93
N PRO A 147 -20.73 -9.06 -21.14
CA PRO A 147 -20.79 -9.67 -22.50
C PRO A 147 -21.92 -9.17 -23.39
N SER A 148 -22.95 -8.54 -22.85
CA SER A 148 -24.00 -7.89 -23.64
C SER A 148 -23.51 -6.75 -24.53
N LEU A 149 -22.37 -6.13 -24.20
CA LEU A 149 -21.68 -5.24 -25.12
C LEU A 149 -20.97 -6.06 -26.21
N ALA A 150 -21.21 -5.69 -27.46
CA ALA A 150 -20.67 -6.41 -28.61
C ALA A 150 -19.15 -6.20 -28.82
N ALA A 151 -18.50 -5.37 -28.01
CA ALA A 151 -17.06 -5.11 -28.09
C ALA A 151 -16.22 -6.33 -27.68
N ARG A 152 -15.17 -6.61 -28.44
CA ARG A 152 -14.13 -7.62 -28.16
C ARG A 152 -12.75 -6.98 -27.99
N THR A 153 -12.62 -5.72 -28.39
CA THR A 153 -11.38 -4.94 -28.34
C THR A 153 -11.64 -3.57 -27.72
N VAL A 154 -10.60 -2.90 -27.26
CA VAL A 154 -10.71 -1.53 -26.73
C VAL A 154 -11.18 -0.55 -27.81
N PRO A 155 -10.68 -0.57 -29.06
CA PRO A 155 -11.20 0.27 -30.13
C PRO A 155 -12.70 0.08 -30.43
N GLU A 156 -13.21 -1.17 -30.41
CA GLU A 156 -14.64 -1.43 -30.57
C GLU A 156 -15.48 -0.86 -29.43
N LEU A 157 -15.00 -0.97 -28.17
CA LEU A 157 -15.65 -0.35 -27.03
C LEU A 157 -15.72 1.16 -27.17
N ILE A 158 -14.63 1.79 -27.60
CA ILE A 158 -14.58 3.23 -27.86
C ILE A 158 -15.55 3.63 -28.97
N ALA A 159 -15.65 2.85 -30.04
CA ALA A 159 -16.61 3.10 -31.12
C ALA A 159 -18.07 3.05 -30.63
N ILE A 160 -18.41 2.07 -29.82
CA ILE A 160 -19.76 1.95 -29.20
C ILE A 160 -20.03 3.16 -28.29
N ALA A 161 -19.08 3.55 -27.45
CA ALA A 161 -19.23 4.68 -26.55
C ALA A 161 -19.38 6.02 -27.30
N LYS A 162 -18.69 6.19 -28.42
CA LYS A 162 -18.82 7.38 -29.30
C LYS A 162 -20.18 7.44 -30.02
N ALA A 163 -20.70 6.27 -30.43
CA ALA A 163 -21.98 6.20 -31.11
C ALA A 163 -23.17 6.54 -30.19
N LYS A 164 -23.03 6.31 -28.88
CA LYS A 164 -24.06 6.59 -27.86
C LYS A 164 -23.45 7.31 -26.66
N PRO A 165 -23.17 8.63 -26.75
CA PRO A 165 -22.55 9.37 -25.66
C PRO A 165 -23.41 9.33 -24.37
N ALA A 166 -22.76 9.28 -23.22
CA ALA A 166 -23.36 9.28 -21.89
C ALA A 166 -24.43 8.18 -21.63
N THR A 167 -24.36 7.06 -22.36
CA THR A 167 -25.22 5.90 -22.10
C THR A 167 -24.46 4.73 -21.49
N MET A 168 -23.15 4.65 -21.75
CA MET A 168 -22.31 3.61 -21.21
C MET A 168 -21.85 3.95 -19.79
N THR A 169 -22.10 3.04 -18.86
CA THR A 169 -21.77 3.21 -17.45
C THR A 169 -20.44 2.51 -17.09
N TYR A 170 -19.75 3.04 -16.09
CA TYR A 170 -18.63 2.34 -15.48
C TYR A 170 -18.71 2.32 -13.95
N ALA A 171 -18.45 1.15 -13.36
CA ALA A 171 -18.42 0.97 -11.92
C ALA A 171 -17.09 1.40 -11.31
N SER A 172 -17.14 1.96 -10.11
CA SER A 172 -15.97 2.21 -9.26
C SER A 172 -16.21 1.78 -7.81
N LEU A 173 -15.17 1.78 -7.00
CA LEU A 173 -15.27 1.49 -5.56
C LEU A 173 -15.56 2.75 -4.71
N GLY A 174 -16.18 3.74 -5.35
CA GLY A 174 -16.53 5.02 -4.75
C GLY A 174 -15.82 6.20 -5.42
N SER A 175 -16.35 7.40 -5.20
CA SER A 175 -15.73 8.64 -5.69
C SER A 175 -14.32 8.78 -5.15
N GLY A 176 -13.38 9.17 -6.02
CA GLY A 176 -11.96 9.28 -5.67
C GLY A 176 -11.18 7.97 -5.63
N SER A 177 -11.82 6.81 -5.79
CA SER A 177 -11.08 5.55 -5.92
C SER A 177 -10.25 5.52 -7.20
N ILE A 178 -9.16 4.74 -7.21
CA ILE A 178 -8.33 4.58 -8.42
C ILE A 178 -9.14 4.06 -9.62
N GLN A 179 -10.21 3.29 -9.39
CA GLN A 179 -11.13 2.83 -10.43
C GLN A 179 -11.96 3.98 -11.02
N HIS A 180 -12.38 4.93 -10.18
CA HIS A 180 -13.03 6.15 -10.65
C HIS A 180 -12.08 6.96 -11.53
N LEU A 181 -10.83 7.18 -11.05
CA LEU A 181 -9.81 7.90 -11.81
C LEU A 181 -9.46 7.17 -13.12
N ALA A 182 -9.42 5.83 -13.13
CA ALA A 182 -9.19 5.05 -14.34
C ALA A 182 -10.28 5.27 -15.40
N GLY A 183 -11.55 5.23 -15.00
CA GLY A 183 -12.68 5.49 -15.90
C GLY A 183 -12.66 6.92 -16.45
N PHE A 184 -12.35 7.90 -15.61
CA PHE A 184 -12.19 9.29 -16.05
C PHE A 184 -11.02 9.46 -17.03
N MET A 185 -9.84 8.92 -16.70
CA MET A 185 -8.67 8.98 -17.59
C MET A 185 -8.96 8.33 -18.95
N PHE A 186 -9.61 7.16 -18.93
CA PHE A 186 -10.01 6.47 -20.15
C PHE A 186 -10.97 7.32 -20.97
N SER A 187 -12.03 7.85 -20.34
CA SER A 187 -13.02 8.71 -21.00
C SER A 187 -12.38 9.91 -21.66
N LYS A 188 -11.50 10.60 -20.95
CA LYS A 188 -10.77 11.76 -21.44
C LYS A 188 -9.84 11.43 -22.61
N ALA A 189 -9.02 10.39 -22.42
CA ALA A 189 -8.01 10.02 -23.42
C ALA A 189 -8.61 9.39 -24.70
N ALA A 190 -9.76 8.70 -24.57
CA ALA A 190 -10.50 8.14 -25.71
C ALA A 190 -11.47 9.14 -26.37
N GLY A 191 -11.73 10.31 -25.76
CA GLY A 191 -12.73 11.28 -26.23
C GLY A 191 -14.14 10.71 -26.21
N VAL A 192 -14.51 9.99 -25.11
CA VAL A 192 -15.83 9.41 -24.90
C VAL A 192 -16.44 9.92 -23.58
N SER A 193 -17.77 9.84 -23.45
CA SER A 193 -18.48 10.18 -22.23
C SER A 193 -19.05 8.92 -21.59
N LEU A 194 -18.46 8.51 -20.45
CA LEU A 194 -18.94 7.40 -19.64
C LEU A 194 -19.62 7.94 -18.38
N VAL A 195 -20.69 7.28 -17.94
CA VAL A 195 -21.41 7.63 -16.71
C VAL A 195 -20.82 6.87 -15.53
N HIS A 196 -20.33 7.60 -14.52
CA HIS A 196 -19.75 7.02 -13.33
C HIS A 196 -20.84 6.50 -12.37
N VAL A 197 -20.71 5.25 -11.92
CA VAL A 197 -21.57 4.61 -10.91
C VAL A 197 -20.71 4.20 -9.72
N PRO A 198 -20.76 4.94 -8.58
CA PRO A 198 -19.96 4.62 -7.39
C PRO A 198 -20.62 3.54 -6.54
N TYR A 199 -19.82 2.56 -6.09
CA TYR A 199 -20.22 1.49 -5.17
C TYR A 199 -19.45 1.57 -3.85
N LYS A 200 -20.02 0.98 -2.80
CA LYS A 200 -19.37 0.86 -1.47
C LYS A 200 -18.45 -0.37 -1.41
N GLY A 201 -17.56 -0.54 -2.41
CA GLY A 201 -16.57 -1.62 -2.47
C GLY A 201 -16.72 -2.54 -3.67
N ALA A 202 -15.82 -3.53 -3.78
CA ALA A 202 -15.71 -4.40 -4.96
C ALA A 202 -16.88 -5.38 -5.12
N ALA A 203 -17.37 -5.94 -4.00
CA ALA A 203 -18.42 -6.98 -4.08
C ALA A 203 -19.71 -6.48 -4.75
N PRO A 204 -20.35 -5.39 -4.31
CA PRO A 204 -21.56 -4.88 -4.97
C PRO A 204 -21.29 -4.41 -6.41
N ALA A 205 -20.14 -3.79 -6.69
CA ALA A 205 -19.78 -3.39 -8.04
C ALA A 205 -19.66 -4.61 -9.01
N THR A 206 -19.07 -5.70 -8.53
CA THR A 206 -18.93 -6.94 -9.33
C THR A 206 -20.26 -7.62 -9.56
N VAL A 207 -21.15 -7.66 -8.57
CA VAL A 207 -22.50 -8.22 -8.71
C VAL A 207 -23.28 -7.49 -9.80
N ASP A 208 -23.32 -6.16 -9.76
CA ASP A 208 -24.04 -5.36 -10.74
C ASP A 208 -23.42 -5.42 -12.14
N LEU A 209 -22.09 -5.51 -12.23
CA LEU A 209 -21.41 -5.73 -13.50
C LEU A 209 -21.75 -7.12 -14.11
N LEU A 210 -21.80 -8.16 -13.28
CA LEU A 210 -22.21 -9.51 -13.73
C LEU A 210 -23.67 -9.60 -14.12
N ALA A 211 -24.53 -8.78 -13.52
CA ALA A 211 -25.95 -8.65 -13.85
C ALA A 211 -26.21 -7.72 -15.04
N GLY A 212 -25.18 -7.05 -15.58
CA GLY A 212 -25.32 -6.10 -16.68
C GLY A 212 -25.99 -4.76 -16.29
N GLN A 213 -26.13 -4.47 -14.98
CA GLN A 213 -26.67 -3.18 -14.48
C GLN A 213 -25.68 -2.04 -14.75
N VAL A 214 -24.38 -2.35 -14.78
CA VAL A 214 -23.33 -1.47 -15.27
C VAL A 214 -22.59 -2.16 -16.42
N ASN A 215 -22.11 -1.36 -17.37
CA ASN A 215 -21.56 -1.88 -18.61
C ASN A 215 -20.10 -2.28 -18.51
N THR A 216 -19.29 -1.50 -17.78
CA THR A 216 -17.83 -1.62 -17.73
C THR A 216 -17.30 -1.39 -16.32
N ALA A 217 -16.08 -1.83 -16.07
CA ALA A 217 -15.31 -1.48 -14.86
C ALA A 217 -13.82 -1.57 -15.14
N PHE A 218 -13.06 -0.75 -14.42
CA PHE A 218 -11.63 -0.98 -14.20
C PHE A 218 -11.49 -1.70 -12.87
N SER A 219 -11.13 -2.97 -12.88
CA SER A 219 -11.12 -3.81 -11.67
C SER A 219 -9.74 -4.38 -11.39
N GLY A 220 -9.45 -4.66 -10.12
CA GLY A 220 -8.28 -5.47 -9.78
C GLY A 220 -8.43 -6.88 -10.36
N ILE A 221 -7.34 -7.43 -10.90
CA ILE A 221 -7.33 -8.75 -11.56
C ILE A 221 -7.95 -9.82 -10.68
N GLY A 222 -7.53 -9.92 -9.41
CA GLY A 222 -8.03 -10.93 -8.48
C GLY A 222 -9.54 -10.91 -8.27
N THR A 223 -10.19 -9.75 -8.43
CA THR A 223 -11.64 -9.61 -8.28
C THR A 223 -12.41 -10.20 -9.46
N VAL A 224 -11.89 -10.11 -10.68
CA VAL A 224 -12.65 -10.41 -11.91
C VAL A 224 -12.16 -11.61 -12.69
N VAL A 225 -10.98 -12.12 -12.38
CA VAL A 225 -10.31 -13.16 -13.18
C VAL A 225 -11.13 -14.44 -13.36
N SER A 226 -11.76 -14.95 -12.31
CA SER A 226 -12.63 -16.13 -12.39
C SER A 226 -13.83 -15.90 -13.33
N HIS A 227 -14.35 -14.67 -13.32
CA HIS A 227 -15.47 -14.27 -14.17
C HIS A 227 -15.04 -14.08 -15.64
N VAL A 228 -13.83 -13.58 -15.86
CA VAL A 228 -13.27 -13.48 -17.22
C VAL A 228 -12.97 -14.88 -17.79
N ARG A 229 -12.34 -15.77 -17.00
CA ARG A 229 -12.06 -17.15 -17.43
C ARG A 229 -13.33 -17.97 -17.72
N SER A 230 -14.39 -17.74 -16.94
CA SER A 230 -15.69 -18.41 -17.16
C SER A 230 -16.57 -17.75 -18.22
N GLY A 231 -16.10 -16.68 -18.88
CA GLY A 231 -16.84 -15.94 -19.90
C GLY A 231 -18.00 -15.10 -19.38
N ARG A 232 -18.23 -15.02 -18.06
CA ARG A 232 -19.24 -14.17 -17.47
C ARG A 232 -18.96 -12.67 -17.58
N LEU A 233 -17.67 -12.33 -17.69
CA LEU A 233 -17.17 -11.01 -18.06
C LEU A 233 -16.18 -11.15 -19.21
N ARG A 234 -15.97 -10.06 -19.93
CA ARG A 234 -14.93 -9.99 -20.95
C ARG A 234 -13.87 -8.99 -20.54
N GLY A 235 -12.59 -9.46 -20.39
CA GLY A 235 -11.44 -8.60 -20.23
C GLY A 235 -10.99 -8.07 -21.59
N LEU A 236 -10.70 -6.79 -21.69
CA LEU A 236 -10.26 -6.15 -22.93
C LEU A 236 -8.77 -5.78 -22.90
N ALA A 237 -8.31 -5.22 -21.81
CA ALA A 237 -6.90 -4.80 -21.65
C ALA A 237 -6.55 -4.60 -20.18
N THR A 238 -5.26 -4.59 -19.87
CA THR A 238 -4.71 -4.19 -18.56
C THR A 238 -4.14 -2.78 -18.64
N THR A 239 -4.14 -2.08 -17.50
CA THR A 239 -3.58 -0.71 -17.40
C THR A 239 -2.10 -0.68 -17.04
N GLY A 240 -1.45 -1.84 -16.96
CA GLY A 240 -0.03 -1.95 -16.66
C GLY A 240 0.87 -1.58 -17.84
N SER A 241 2.15 -1.35 -17.55
CA SER A 241 3.18 -1.13 -18.58
C SER A 241 3.60 -2.40 -19.31
N LYS A 242 3.30 -3.57 -18.71
CA LYS A 242 3.61 -4.90 -19.24
C LYS A 242 2.41 -5.82 -19.02
N ARG A 243 2.33 -6.89 -19.81
CA ARG A 243 1.36 -7.97 -19.57
C ARG A 243 1.62 -8.63 -18.22
N VAL A 244 0.55 -9.05 -17.58
CA VAL A 244 0.63 -9.84 -16.34
C VAL A 244 0.83 -11.30 -16.72
N GLU A 245 1.89 -11.92 -16.24
CA GLU A 245 2.28 -13.28 -16.62
C GLU A 245 1.16 -14.30 -16.39
N SER A 246 0.46 -14.21 -15.25
CA SER A 246 -0.68 -15.09 -14.93
C SER A 246 -1.93 -14.83 -15.81
N TYR A 247 -1.91 -13.79 -16.67
CA TYR A 247 -2.97 -13.38 -17.60
C TYR A 247 -2.38 -12.86 -18.91
N ALA A 248 -1.42 -13.57 -19.46
CA ALA A 248 -0.70 -13.20 -20.67
C ALA A 248 -1.60 -13.00 -21.91
N ASP A 249 -2.80 -13.60 -21.91
CA ASP A 249 -3.80 -13.40 -22.96
C ASP A 249 -4.40 -12.00 -23.01
N LEU A 250 -4.36 -11.26 -21.89
CA LEU A 250 -4.84 -9.88 -21.85
C LEU A 250 -3.73 -8.92 -22.28
N PRO A 251 -3.92 -8.16 -23.37
CA PRO A 251 -2.98 -7.13 -23.79
C PRO A 251 -2.95 -5.98 -22.77
N THR A 252 -1.88 -5.21 -22.78
CA THR A 252 -1.86 -3.90 -22.14
C THR A 252 -2.74 -2.92 -22.91
N MET A 253 -3.12 -1.80 -22.28
CA MET A 253 -3.89 -0.75 -22.95
C MET A 253 -3.17 -0.25 -24.23
N ALA A 254 -1.86 -0.11 -24.18
CA ALA A 254 -1.04 0.28 -25.34
C ALA A 254 -1.06 -0.76 -26.46
N GLU A 255 -0.91 -2.05 -26.13
CA GLU A 255 -0.95 -3.14 -27.12
C GLU A 255 -2.34 -3.36 -27.74
N SER A 256 -3.41 -3.02 -27.00
CA SER A 256 -4.79 -3.17 -27.44
C SER A 256 -5.27 -2.09 -28.42
N GLY A 257 -4.43 -1.12 -28.78
CA GLY A 257 -4.83 0.07 -29.56
C GLY A 257 -5.71 1.04 -28.76
N GLY A 258 -5.73 0.92 -27.43
CA GLY A 258 -6.43 1.81 -26.53
C GLY A 258 -5.67 3.11 -26.27
N PRO A 259 -6.26 4.04 -25.50
CA PRO A 259 -5.62 5.29 -25.17
C PRO A 259 -4.37 5.08 -24.31
N ALA A 260 -3.39 5.98 -24.46
CA ALA A 260 -2.18 5.96 -23.65
C ALA A 260 -2.53 6.26 -22.17
N MET A 261 -2.65 5.21 -21.38
CA MET A 261 -2.85 5.31 -19.93
C MET A 261 -2.12 4.20 -19.20
N GLN A 262 -1.46 4.55 -18.14
CA GLN A 262 -0.81 3.62 -17.24
C GLN A 262 -1.25 3.91 -15.82
N LEU A 263 -1.83 2.91 -15.19
CA LEU A 263 -2.37 3.02 -13.84
C LEU A 263 -2.21 1.67 -13.12
N GLU A 264 -1.59 1.70 -11.96
CA GLU A 264 -1.36 0.48 -11.18
C GLU A 264 -1.84 0.66 -9.75
N LEU A 265 -2.56 -0.33 -9.27
CA LEU A 265 -2.72 -0.53 -7.83
C LEU A 265 -1.36 -0.97 -7.28
N TRP A 266 -0.91 -0.32 -6.25
CA TRP A 266 0.28 -0.76 -5.56
C TRP A 266 0.05 -0.76 -4.05
N ASN A 267 0.76 -1.63 -3.37
CA ASN A 267 0.85 -1.66 -1.92
C ASN A 267 2.31 -1.52 -1.51
N GLY A 268 2.54 -0.87 -0.39
CA GLY A 268 3.87 -0.68 0.17
C GLY A 268 3.80 -0.56 1.68
N PHE A 269 4.95 -0.56 2.32
CA PHE A 269 5.06 -0.40 3.77
C PHE A 269 5.70 0.94 4.11
N LEU A 270 5.11 1.62 5.09
CA LEU A 270 5.64 2.86 5.66
C LEU A 270 5.76 2.69 7.18
N ALA A 271 6.67 3.45 7.78
CA ALA A 271 6.74 3.67 9.21
C ALA A 271 6.40 5.13 9.54
N PRO A 272 6.16 5.50 10.81
CA PRO A 272 6.08 6.90 11.23
C PRO A 272 7.35 7.66 10.87
N ALA A 273 7.22 8.95 10.56
CA ALA A 273 8.37 9.81 10.33
C ALA A 273 9.30 9.82 11.56
N GLY A 274 10.61 9.93 11.32
CA GLY A 274 11.61 9.88 12.41
C GLY A 274 11.99 8.48 12.86
N THR A 275 11.43 7.41 12.27
CA THR A 275 11.90 6.03 12.51
C THR A 275 13.38 5.91 12.08
N PRO A 276 14.28 5.39 12.96
CA PRO A 276 15.70 5.31 12.67
C PRO A 276 16.02 4.60 11.35
N ALA A 277 16.94 5.15 10.57
CA ALA A 277 17.31 4.63 9.24
C ALA A 277 17.77 3.16 9.30
N ALA A 278 18.44 2.74 10.38
CA ALA A 278 18.85 1.35 10.55
C ALA A 278 17.64 0.39 10.66
N ILE A 279 16.55 0.82 11.29
CA ILE A 279 15.30 0.06 11.41
C ILE A 279 14.60 0.01 10.05
N ILE A 280 14.48 1.13 9.35
CA ILE A 280 13.92 1.19 7.99
C ILE A 280 14.68 0.25 7.06
N LYS A 281 16.01 0.31 7.08
CA LYS A 281 16.85 -0.59 6.28
C LYS A 281 16.63 -2.06 6.64
N ARG A 282 16.58 -2.40 7.92
CA ARG A 282 16.33 -3.78 8.38
C ARG A 282 15.00 -4.31 7.88
N LEU A 283 13.93 -3.52 8.02
CA LEU A 283 12.59 -3.88 7.54
C LEU A 283 12.57 -4.03 6.02
N SER A 284 13.16 -3.08 5.29
CA SER A 284 13.24 -3.12 3.83
C SER A 284 14.01 -4.34 3.33
N ASP A 285 15.15 -4.65 3.93
CA ASP A 285 15.96 -5.82 3.56
C ASP A 285 15.15 -7.12 3.72
N GLU A 286 14.43 -7.29 4.84
CA GLU A 286 13.63 -8.50 5.06
C GLU A 286 12.41 -8.57 4.14
N ILE A 287 11.69 -7.46 3.91
CA ILE A 287 10.59 -7.40 2.96
C ILE A 287 11.05 -7.76 1.55
N ASN A 288 12.20 -7.26 1.12
CA ASN A 288 12.77 -7.57 -0.19
C ASN A 288 13.23 -9.03 -0.31
N LYS A 289 13.74 -9.65 0.76
CA LYS A 289 14.03 -11.08 0.80
C LYS A 289 12.76 -11.90 0.67
N ILE A 290 11.71 -11.53 1.41
CA ILE A 290 10.40 -12.19 1.38
C ILE A 290 9.80 -12.12 -0.02
N ALA A 291 9.89 -10.98 -0.71
CA ALA A 291 9.40 -10.82 -2.07
C ALA A 291 10.07 -11.78 -3.08
N LYS A 292 11.26 -12.29 -2.77
CA LYS A 292 12.04 -13.23 -3.60
C LYS A 292 11.87 -14.70 -3.20
N LEU A 293 11.10 -15.00 -2.14
CA LEU A 293 10.81 -16.38 -1.76
C LEU A 293 10.00 -17.07 -2.86
N SER A 294 10.31 -18.32 -3.15
CA SER A 294 9.70 -19.09 -4.27
C SER A 294 8.19 -19.29 -4.12
N ASP A 295 7.66 -19.32 -2.90
CA ASP A 295 6.25 -19.54 -2.59
C ASP A 295 5.40 -18.25 -2.64
N LEU A 296 5.96 -17.10 -2.30
CA LEU A 296 5.20 -15.85 -2.21
C LEU A 296 4.59 -15.42 -3.56
N PRO A 297 5.32 -15.43 -4.70
CA PRO A 297 4.73 -15.10 -5.99
C PRO A 297 3.53 -15.98 -6.34
N GLN A 298 3.58 -17.27 -6.03
CA GLN A 298 2.47 -18.21 -6.28
C GLN A 298 1.25 -17.87 -5.43
N VAL A 299 1.46 -17.58 -4.14
CA VAL A 299 0.40 -17.15 -3.21
C VAL A 299 -0.24 -15.85 -3.71
N LEU A 300 0.55 -14.85 -4.06
CA LEU A 300 0.07 -13.54 -4.52
C LEU A 300 -0.60 -13.61 -5.91
N ALA A 301 -0.13 -14.48 -6.80
CA ALA A 301 -0.70 -14.66 -8.12
C ALA A 301 -2.18 -15.12 -8.09
N THR A 302 -2.62 -15.78 -7.01
CA THR A 302 -4.03 -16.12 -6.81
C THR A 302 -4.94 -14.90 -6.80
N GLN A 303 -4.39 -13.74 -6.42
CA GLN A 303 -5.06 -12.43 -6.40
C GLN A 303 -4.63 -11.54 -7.58
N GLY A 304 -3.92 -12.09 -8.58
CA GLY A 304 -3.39 -11.32 -9.69
C GLY A 304 -2.37 -10.27 -9.29
N THR A 305 -1.65 -10.52 -8.21
CA THR A 305 -0.72 -9.59 -7.57
C THR A 305 0.70 -10.10 -7.75
N THR A 306 1.61 -9.20 -8.13
CA THR A 306 3.03 -9.52 -8.32
C THR A 306 3.87 -8.87 -7.24
N PRO A 307 4.72 -9.62 -6.51
CA PRO A 307 5.66 -9.04 -5.56
C PRO A 307 6.72 -8.23 -6.30
N THR A 308 7.22 -7.17 -5.65
CA THR A 308 8.30 -6.34 -6.18
C THR A 308 9.33 -6.02 -5.10
N THR A 309 10.51 -5.60 -5.53
CA THR A 309 11.63 -5.24 -4.65
C THR A 309 12.15 -3.85 -5.00
N ASN A 310 12.49 -3.07 -3.98
CA ASN A 310 13.05 -1.73 -4.13
C ASN A 310 13.68 -1.26 -2.81
N THR A 311 14.49 -0.23 -2.90
CA THR A 311 15.06 0.44 -1.73
C THR A 311 14.09 1.47 -1.16
N PRO A 312 14.25 1.90 0.11
CA PRO A 312 13.47 2.99 0.69
C PRO A 312 13.52 4.28 -0.14
N ASP A 313 14.69 4.62 -0.69
CA ASP A 313 14.86 5.83 -1.51
C ASP A 313 14.15 5.72 -2.87
N GLU A 314 14.15 4.54 -3.49
CA GLU A 314 13.38 4.28 -4.70
C GLU A 314 11.90 4.39 -4.44
N PHE A 315 11.42 3.85 -3.31
CA PHE A 315 10.02 3.99 -2.92
C PHE A 315 9.64 5.44 -2.62
N ALA A 316 10.50 6.20 -1.94
CA ALA A 316 10.27 7.62 -1.71
C ALA A 316 10.14 8.40 -3.03
N ARG A 317 11.03 8.13 -4.01
CA ARG A 317 10.94 8.73 -5.35
C ARG A 317 9.67 8.32 -6.09
N PHE A 318 9.30 7.06 -6.01
CA PHE A 318 8.07 6.54 -6.61
C PHE A 318 6.83 7.23 -6.05
N ILE A 319 6.72 7.39 -4.72
CA ILE A 319 5.60 8.10 -4.08
C ILE A 319 5.49 9.53 -4.65
N LYS A 320 6.59 10.26 -4.77
CA LYS A 320 6.59 11.64 -5.31
C LYS A 320 6.10 11.70 -6.77
N VAL A 321 6.51 10.74 -7.59
CA VAL A 321 6.05 10.64 -8.99
C VAL A 321 4.55 10.36 -9.03
N GLU A 322 4.07 9.41 -8.22
CA GLU A 322 2.65 9.08 -8.10
C GLU A 322 1.83 10.28 -7.59
N GLN A 323 2.30 10.96 -6.55
CA GLN A 323 1.67 12.17 -6.03
C GLN A 323 1.52 13.24 -7.12
N SER A 324 2.59 13.54 -7.85
CA SER A 324 2.56 14.53 -8.94
C SER A 324 1.58 14.12 -10.05
N LYS A 325 1.53 12.82 -10.39
CA LYS A 325 0.59 12.27 -11.37
C LYS A 325 -0.85 12.46 -10.91
N PHE A 326 -1.18 12.04 -9.68
CA PHE A 326 -2.55 12.12 -9.18
C PHE A 326 -2.99 13.54 -8.85
N GLN A 327 -2.09 14.43 -8.42
CA GLN A 327 -2.39 15.85 -8.27
C GLN A 327 -2.94 16.44 -9.57
N ARG A 328 -2.27 16.15 -10.70
CA ARG A 328 -2.72 16.60 -12.01
C ARG A 328 -4.07 15.99 -12.41
N ILE A 329 -4.23 14.66 -12.23
CA ILE A 329 -5.46 13.95 -12.60
C ILE A 329 -6.65 14.45 -11.77
N VAL A 330 -6.50 14.60 -10.46
CA VAL A 330 -7.56 15.08 -9.56
C VAL A 330 -7.94 16.53 -9.90
N LYS A 331 -6.95 17.39 -10.17
CA LYS A 331 -7.20 18.76 -10.61
C LYS A 331 -7.98 18.80 -11.93
N GLU A 332 -7.63 17.95 -12.91
CA GLU A 332 -8.32 17.85 -14.18
C GLU A 332 -9.73 17.26 -14.06
N LEU A 333 -9.92 16.34 -13.13
CA LEU A 333 -11.21 15.75 -12.82
C LEU A 333 -12.16 16.75 -12.14
N GLY A 334 -11.60 17.76 -11.46
CA GLY A 334 -12.38 18.79 -10.79
C GLY A 334 -13.18 18.32 -9.58
N ILE A 335 -12.85 17.16 -9.01
CA ILE A 335 -13.51 16.63 -7.82
C ILE A 335 -12.74 17.01 -6.55
N ARG A 336 -13.51 17.26 -5.49
CA ARG A 336 -13.04 17.43 -4.12
C ARG A 336 -14.00 16.68 -3.21
N LEU A 337 -13.44 16.02 -2.20
CA LEU A 337 -14.19 15.32 -1.17
C LEU A 337 -13.95 16.05 0.16
N ASP A 338 -15.02 16.23 0.92
CA ASP A 338 -14.97 16.86 2.26
C ASP A 338 -14.92 15.78 3.35
#